data_b9d0dd89d6f70ad1ddeb4c2740931855
#
_entry.id   b9d0dd89d6f70ad1ddeb4c2740931855
#
_cell.length_a   1.000
_cell.length_b   1.000
_cell.length_c   1.000
_cell.angle_alpha   90.00
_cell.angle_beta   90.00
_cell.angle_gamma   90.00
#
_symmetry.space_group_name_H-M   'P 1'
#
loop_
_entity.id
_entity.type
_entity.pdbx_description
1 polymer ?
#
loop_
_entity_poly.entity_id
_entity_poly.type
_entity_poly.pdbx_seq_one_letter_code
_entity_poly.pdbx_strand_id
1 'polypeptide(L)'
;DLRKFTWIGRLYTNHRFLIARKKAGFDSIESFLKGDREFKIGVEGVGSGPYNTGLLMAEALGLKKVRMITGYGGGEKIMGLLRKEIEGVIGGLDFWTESITEGDIAPLLSFDAKRYPSLPAVPTLGEVVKTARDKAIASYISGESELSRSLFAPPNMPADIARTIRAAFMKAMEDEKFKKTVVKMGREPFNPLPGEEV
;
A
#
# COMPACT_ATOMS: atom_id res chain seq x y z
N ASP A 1 -2.63 -21.79 -3.43
CA ASP A 1 -1.89 -21.35 -4.63
C ASP A 1 -2.80 -20.45 -5.46
N LEU A 2 -2.49 -19.16 -5.50
CA LEU A 2 -3.28 -18.13 -6.18
C LEU A 2 -3.39 -18.35 -7.70
N ARG A 3 -2.42 -19.03 -8.31
CA ARG A 3 -2.41 -19.38 -9.75
C ARG A 3 -3.54 -20.31 -10.17
N LYS A 4 -4.18 -21.00 -9.21
CA LYS A 4 -5.29 -21.90 -9.49
C LYS A 4 -6.65 -21.20 -9.55
N PHE A 5 -6.73 -19.96 -9.06
CA PHE A 5 -7.98 -19.20 -9.10
C PHE A 5 -8.24 -18.63 -10.50
N THR A 6 -9.51 -18.46 -10.81
CA THR A 6 -9.94 -17.78 -12.04
C THR A 6 -9.98 -16.28 -11.79
N TRP A 7 -8.98 -15.55 -12.23
CA TRP A 7 -8.92 -14.11 -12.11
C TRP A 7 -9.93 -13.45 -13.05
N ILE A 8 -10.74 -12.57 -12.51
CA ILE A 8 -11.77 -11.82 -13.24
C ILE A 8 -11.24 -10.46 -13.69
N GLY A 9 -10.57 -9.75 -12.80
CA GLY A 9 -9.93 -8.49 -13.08
C GLY A 9 -9.48 -7.79 -11.82
N ARG A 10 -8.67 -6.74 -11.99
CA ARG A 10 -8.23 -5.85 -10.93
C ARG A 10 -8.84 -4.47 -11.14
N LEU A 11 -9.37 -3.85 -10.07
CA LEU A 11 -9.94 -2.50 -10.14
C LEU A 11 -8.86 -1.43 -10.23
N TYR A 12 -7.88 -1.49 -9.32
CA TYR A 12 -6.74 -0.56 -9.26
C TYR A 12 -5.65 -1.15 -8.35
N THR A 13 -4.43 -0.63 -8.48
CA THR A 13 -3.31 -0.96 -7.57
C THR A 13 -3.51 -0.22 -6.25
N ASN A 14 -3.36 -0.93 -5.13
CA ASN A 14 -3.46 -0.34 -3.80
C ASN A 14 -2.09 0.22 -3.37
N HIS A 15 -1.75 1.41 -3.85
CA HIS A 15 -0.50 2.07 -3.49
C HIS A 15 -0.41 2.28 -1.98
N ARG A 16 0.71 1.85 -1.40
CA ARG A 16 0.96 1.97 0.05
C ARG A 16 2.29 2.67 0.30
N PHE A 17 2.31 3.48 1.35
CA PHE A 17 3.47 4.26 1.78
C PHE A 17 3.69 4.10 3.28
N LEU A 18 4.95 4.16 3.70
CA LEU A 18 5.29 4.52 5.05
C LEU A 18 5.16 6.04 5.16
N ILE A 19 4.25 6.49 6.00
CA ILE A 19 3.97 7.90 6.23
C ILE A 19 4.34 8.21 7.66
N ALA A 20 5.14 9.26 7.88
CA ALA A 20 5.60 9.67 9.20
C ALA A 20 5.19 11.10 9.54
N ARG A 21 5.10 11.39 10.82
CA ARG A 21 4.91 12.73 11.34
C ARG A 21 6.24 13.49 11.33
N LYS A 22 6.33 14.58 10.57
CA LYS A 22 7.57 15.40 10.43
C LYS A 22 8.10 15.90 11.77
N LYS A 23 7.23 16.41 12.63
CA LYS A 23 7.58 16.92 13.97
C LYS A 23 8.12 15.85 14.93
N ALA A 24 8.11 14.55 14.53
CA ALA A 24 8.79 13.50 15.26
C ALA A 24 10.28 13.36 14.86
N GLY A 25 10.74 14.17 13.89
CA GLY A 25 12.10 14.13 13.38
C GLY A 25 12.37 12.97 12.41
N PHE A 26 11.30 12.50 11.74
CA PHE A 26 11.34 11.53 10.66
C PHE A 26 10.76 12.21 9.40
N ASP A 27 11.49 13.16 8.88
CA ASP A 27 11.10 14.02 7.75
C ASP A 27 11.66 13.52 6.41
N SER A 28 12.55 12.54 6.44
CA SER A 28 13.13 11.92 5.26
C SER A 28 13.44 10.44 5.50
N ILE A 29 13.62 9.69 4.41
CA ILE A 29 14.02 8.28 4.48
C ILE A 29 15.38 8.13 5.18
N GLU A 30 16.31 9.06 4.98
CA GLU A 30 17.62 9.03 5.61
C GLU A 30 17.52 9.17 7.14
N SER A 31 16.62 10.04 7.64
CA SER A 31 16.39 10.19 9.08
C SER A 31 15.77 8.92 9.68
N PHE A 32 14.87 8.26 8.95
CA PHE A 32 14.28 6.99 9.36
C PHE A 32 15.30 5.85 9.38
N LEU A 33 16.14 5.76 8.36
CA LEU A 33 17.15 4.69 8.21
C LEU A 33 18.27 4.73 9.25
N LYS A 34 18.49 5.87 9.92
CA LYS A 34 19.46 5.93 11.04
C LYS A 34 19.11 4.94 12.15
N GLY A 35 17.81 4.69 12.39
CA GLY A 35 17.32 3.64 13.28
C GLY A 35 17.72 3.79 14.75
N ASP A 36 18.17 4.97 15.16
CA ASP A 36 18.68 5.27 16.51
C ASP A 36 17.57 5.48 17.54
N ARG A 37 16.35 5.76 17.09
CA ARG A 37 15.18 5.99 17.92
C ARG A 37 14.06 4.99 17.65
N GLU A 38 13.19 4.79 18.63
CA GLU A 38 11.98 3.99 18.45
C GLU A 38 11.03 4.66 17.43
N PHE A 39 10.48 3.86 16.53
CA PHE A 39 9.49 4.26 15.54
C PHE A 39 8.26 3.36 15.66
N LYS A 40 7.17 3.91 16.17
CA LYS A 40 5.92 3.19 16.37
C LYS A 40 5.02 3.40 15.15
N ILE A 41 4.61 2.29 14.53
CA ILE A 41 3.69 2.27 13.39
C ILE A 41 2.32 1.83 13.89
N GLY A 42 1.31 2.69 13.74
CA GLY A 42 -0.08 2.35 14.04
C GLY A 42 -0.67 1.45 12.98
N VAL A 43 -1.22 0.31 13.40
CA VAL A 43 -1.82 -0.70 12.53
C VAL A 43 -3.14 -1.21 13.10
N GLU A 44 -3.99 -1.80 12.27
CA GLU A 44 -5.31 -2.29 12.68
C GLU A 44 -5.22 -3.41 13.72
N GLY A 45 -4.39 -4.40 13.45
CA GLY A 45 -4.24 -5.58 14.29
C GLY A 45 -3.12 -6.49 13.80
N VAL A 46 -2.81 -7.50 14.60
CA VAL A 46 -1.83 -8.54 14.24
C VAL A 46 -2.30 -9.25 12.99
N GLY A 47 -1.40 -9.43 12.02
CA GLY A 47 -1.68 -10.10 10.75
C GLY A 47 -2.40 -9.24 9.71
N SER A 48 -2.75 -7.98 10.02
CA SER A 48 -3.25 -7.05 9.00
C SER A 48 -2.18 -6.76 7.94
N GLY A 49 -2.59 -6.35 6.74
CA GLY A 49 -1.66 -6.00 5.67
C GLY A 49 -0.58 -5.00 6.11
N PRO A 50 -0.95 -3.84 6.70
CA PRO A 50 0.01 -2.89 7.24
C PRO A 50 0.93 -3.47 8.34
N TYR A 51 0.43 -4.36 9.20
CA TYR A 51 1.22 -5.05 10.21
C TYR A 51 2.32 -5.90 9.55
N ASN A 52 1.94 -6.77 8.61
CA ASN A 52 2.88 -7.64 7.91
C ASN A 52 3.88 -6.85 7.07
N THR A 53 3.41 -5.84 6.33
CA THR A 53 4.27 -4.94 5.55
C THR A 53 5.29 -4.24 6.44
N GLY A 54 4.88 -3.75 7.60
CA GLY A 54 5.76 -3.07 8.56
C GLY A 54 6.85 -3.99 9.14
N LEU A 55 6.51 -5.24 9.47
CA LEU A 55 7.48 -6.22 9.94
C LEU A 55 8.48 -6.59 8.86
N LEU A 56 8.01 -6.88 7.65
CA LEU A 56 8.86 -7.23 6.51
C LEU A 56 9.77 -6.07 6.11
N MET A 57 9.26 -4.84 6.12
CA MET A 57 10.06 -3.63 5.90
C MET A 57 11.15 -3.49 6.95
N ALA A 58 10.82 -3.60 8.23
CA ALA A 58 11.79 -3.48 9.32
C ALA A 58 12.89 -4.53 9.22
N GLU A 59 12.53 -5.77 8.88
CA GLU A 59 13.48 -6.87 8.64
C GLU A 59 14.39 -6.57 7.45
N ALA A 60 13.82 -6.18 6.28
CA ALA A 60 14.58 -5.89 5.07
C ALA A 60 15.54 -4.69 5.22
N LEU A 61 15.19 -3.72 6.06
CA LEU A 61 16.00 -2.54 6.35
C LEU A 61 16.93 -2.73 7.56
N GLY A 62 16.88 -3.87 8.27
CA GLY A 62 17.66 -4.14 9.47
C GLY A 62 17.32 -3.24 10.66
N LEU A 63 16.09 -2.71 10.74
CA LEU A 63 15.66 -1.75 11.75
C LEU A 63 15.10 -2.45 12.99
N LYS A 64 15.85 -2.44 14.09
CA LYS A 64 15.50 -3.14 15.35
C LYS A 64 14.52 -2.37 16.24
N LYS A 65 14.38 -1.06 16.05
CA LYS A 65 13.56 -0.18 16.90
C LYS A 65 12.23 0.23 16.24
N VAL A 66 11.76 -0.50 15.23
CA VAL A 66 10.43 -0.34 14.65
C VAL A 66 9.45 -1.25 15.37
N ARG A 67 8.32 -0.69 15.83
CA ARG A 67 7.29 -1.42 16.57
C ARG A 67 5.92 -1.23 15.95
N MET A 68 5.18 -2.31 15.80
CA MET A 68 3.77 -2.28 15.38
C MET A 68 2.87 -2.09 16.60
N ILE A 69 2.08 -1.03 16.62
CA ILE A 69 1.11 -0.73 17.68
C ILE A 69 -0.28 -0.99 17.11
N THR A 70 -0.98 -1.97 17.67
CA THR A 70 -2.31 -2.38 17.20
C THR A 70 -3.42 -1.50 17.76
N GLY A 71 -4.61 -1.54 17.12
CA GLY A 71 -5.78 -0.78 17.56
C GLY A 71 -6.04 0.50 16.72
N TYR A 72 -5.21 0.77 15.72
CA TYR A 72 -5.35 1.95 14.87
C TYR A 72 -5.96 1.56 13.51
N GLY A 73 -7.30 1.63 13.41
CA GLY A 73 -8.03 1.42 12.16
C GLY A 73 -8.66 2.71 11.64
N GLY A 74 -8.77 2.88 10.31
CA GLY A 74 -9.43 4.03 9.70
C GLY A 74 -8.92 5.38 10.25
N GLY A 75 -9.84 6.20 10.75
CA GLY A 75 -9.53 7.53 11.30
C GLY A 75 -8.66 7.54 12.55
N GLU A 76 -8.59 6.43 13.30
CA GLU A 76 -7.73 6.35 14.49
C GLU A 76 -6.25 6.49 14.16
N LYS A 77 -5.81 6.12 12.96
CA LYS A 77 -4.44 6.35 12.49
C LYS A 77 -4.10 7.84 12.50
N ILE A 78 -4.99 8.68 11.98
CA ILE A 78 -4.80 10.13 11.95
C ILE A 78 -4.75 10.68 13.38
N MET A 79 -5.71 10.27 14.21
CA MET A 79 -5.78 10.71 15.59
C MET A 79 -4.55 10.28 16.39
N GLY A 80 -4.05 9.06 16.19
CA GLY A 80 -2.83 8.58 16.86
C GLY A 80 -1.58 9.38 16.48
N LEU A 81 -1.45 9.79 15.21
CA LEU A 81 -0.38 10.69 14.76
C LEU A 81 -0.51 12.08 15.40
N LEU A 82 -1.71 12.65 15.41
CA LEU A 82 -1.96 13.99 15.99
C LEU A 82 -1.72 13.99 17.50
N ARG A 83 -2.15 12.94 18.22
CA ARG A 83 -1.93 12.77 19.66
C ARG A 83 -0.50 12.38 20.03
N LYS A 84 0.36 12.13 19.02
CA LYS A 84 1.76 11.71 19.21
C LYS A 84 1.91 10.34 19.88
N GLU A 85 0.93 9.48 19.74
CA GLU A 85 0.92 8.10 20.27
C GLU A 85 1.75 7.17 19.38
N ILE A 86 1.79 7.48 18.09
CA ILE A 86 2.55 6.79 17.03
C ILE A 86 3.34 7.80 16.21
N GLU A 87 4.46 7.37 15.63
CA GLU A 87 5.31 8.17 14.77
C GLU A 87 4.93 8.06 13.30
N GLY A 88 4.36 6.90 12.90
CA GLY A 88 4.01 6.65 11.51
C GLY A 88 2.89 5.65 11.33
N VAL A 89 2.49 5.50 10.08
CA VAL A 89 1.48 4.55 9.62
C VAL A 89 1.87 3.98 8.25
N ILE A 90 1.29 2.85 7.89
CA ILE A 90 1.35 2.30 6.54
C ILE A 90 -0.06 2.37 5.94
N GLY A 91 -0.18 3.01 4.77
CA GLY A 91 -1.46 3.19 4.11
C GLY A 91 -1.37 3.92 2.77
N GLY A 92 -2.51 4.11 2.11
CA GLY A 92 -2.63 4.88 0.88
C GLY A 92 -2.60 6.39 1.13
N LEU A 93 -2.37 7.17 0.10
CA LEU A 93 -2.34 8.63 0.19
C LEU A 93 -3.74 9.26 0.28
N ASP A 94 -4.75 8.54 -0.13
CA ASP A 94 -6.14 8.98 -0.18
C ASP A 94 -6.69 9.53 1.15
N PHE A 95 -6.18 9.02 2.27
CA PHE A 95 -6.55 9.50 3.62
C PHE A 95 -5.71 10.66 4.14
N TRP A 96 -4.59 11.01 3.46
CA TRP A 96 -3.54 11.85 4.03
C TRP A 96 -3.24 13.11 3.21
N THR A 97 -3.89 13.27 2.06
CA THR A 97 -3.55 14.33 1.08
C THR A 97 -3.56 15.72 1.71
N GLU A 98 -4.58 16.03 2.49
CA GLU A 98 -4.71 17.35 3.17
C GLU A 98 -3.57 17.56 4.18
N SER A 99 -3.33 16.59 5.07
CA SER A 99 -2.25 16.66 6.07
C SER A 99 -0.85 16.67 5.45
N ILE A 100 -0.65 16.05 4.28
CA ILE A 100 0.60 16.16 3.51
C ILE A 100 0.77 17.59 3.00
N THR A 101 -0.29 18.18 2.49
CA THR A 101 -0.30 19.57 1.98
C THR A 101 -0.01 20.57 3.10
N GLU A 102 -0.56 20.36 4.28
CA GLU A 102 -0.27 21.17 5.47
C GLU A 102 1.15 20.97 6.03
N GLY A 103 1.84 19.94 5.58
CA GLY A 103 3.23 19.68 5.92
C GLY A 103 3.47 19.03 7.29
N ASP A 104 2.42 18.54 7.95
CA ASP A 104 2.54 17.85 9.24
C ASP A 104 3.05 16.43 9.13
N ILE A 105 2.81 15.77 8.00
CA ILE A 105 3.27 14.41 7.72
C ILE A 105 4.08 14.35 6.41
N ALA A 106 4.85 13.29 6.24
CA ALA A 106 5.63 13.03 5.02
C ALA A 106 5.55 11.55 4.64
N PRO A 107 5.32 11.23 3.36
CA PRO A 107 5.57 9.90 2.85
C PRO A 107 7.09 9.71 2.77
N LEU A 108 7.61 8.67 3.44
CA LEU A 108 9.05 8.39 3.52
C LEU A 108 9.48 7.31 2.53
N LEU A 109 8.62 6.33 2.28
CA LEU A 109 8.93 5.14 1.51
C LEU A 109 7.68 4.64 0.79
N SER A 110 7.81 4.27 -0.48
CA SER A 110 6.77 3.57 -1.23
C SER A 110 7.01 2.05 -1.18
N PHE A 111 5.93 1.29 -1.12
CA PHE A 111 5.96 -0.17 -1.19
C PHE A 111 5.64 -0.70 -2.60
N ASP A 112 5.55 0.17 -3.59
CA ASP A 112 5.33 -0.19 -4.98
C ASP A 112 6.62 -0.66 -5.66
N ALA A 113 6.48 -1.33 -6.81
CA ALA A 113 7.62 -1.76 -7.62
C ALA A 113 8.35 -0.57 -8.29
N LYS A 114 7.63 0.53 -8.53
CA LYS A 114 8.15 1.77 -9.15
C LYS A 114 7.72 2.98 -8.32
N ARG A 115 8.47 4.07 -8.44
CA ARG A 115 8.12 5.34 -7.78
C ARG A 115 6.74 5.81 -8.22
N TYR A 116 5.99 6.31 -7.27
CA TYR A 116 4.66 6.86 -7.53
C TYR A 116 4.77 8.17 -8.31
N PRO A 117 4.06 8.34 -9.45
CA PRO A 117 4.26 9.48 -10.35
C PRO A 117 4.10 10.85 -9.69
N SER A 118 3.14 11.00 -8.78
CA SER A 118 2.90 12.26 -8.06
C SER A 118 3.88 12.51 -6.91
N LEU A 119 4.71 11.54 -6.54
CA LEU A 119 5.70 11.62 -5.48
C LEU A 119 7.06 11.08 -5.93
N PRO A 120 7.66 11.66 -6.98
CA PRO A 120 8.88 11.12 -7.59
C PRO A 120 10.10 11.19 -6.66
N ALA A 121 10.05 12.02 -5.61
CA ALA A 121 11.11 12.12 -4.60
C ALA A 121 11.07 10.97 -3.57
N VAL A 122 9.93 10.28 -3.42
CA VAL A 122 9.78 9.19 -2.45
C VAL A 122 10.34 7.89 -3.06
N PRO A 123 11.41 7.30 -2.47
CA PRO A 123 11.98 6.08 -3.00
C PRO A 123 11.07 4.88 -2.73
N THR A 124 11.23 3.82 -3.52
CA THR A 124 10.62 2.52 -3.24
C THR A 124 11.47 1.71 -2.27
N LEU A 125 10.85 0.75 -1.58
CA LEU A 125 11.60 -0.19 -0.73
C LEU A 125 12.67 -0.93 -1.54
N GLY A 126 12.35 -1.32 -2.79
CA GLY A 126 13.29 -2.01 -3.68
C GLY A 126 14.53 -1.19 -4.06
N GLU A 127 14.44 0.15 -4.07
CA GLU A 127 15.58 1.04 -4.30
C GLU A 127 16.48 1.18 -3.07
N VAL A 128 15.91 1.08 -1.87
CA VAL A 128 16.62 1.31 -0.59
C VAL A 128 17.35 0.06 -0.11
N VAL A 129 16.76 -1.12 -0.30
CA VAL A 129 17.35 -2.40 0.13
C VAL A 129 18.51 -2.83 -0.76
N LYS A 130 19.48 -3.54 -0.20
CA LYS A 130 20.75 -3.84 -0.88
C LYS A 130 20.92 -5.31 -1.25
N THR A 131 20.52 -6.24 -0.36
CA THR A 131 20.78 -7.66 -0.58
C THR A 131 19.73 -8.31 -1.49
N ALA A 132 20.08 -9.43 -2.12
CA ALA A 132 19.13 -10.18 -2.95
C ALA A 132 17.92 -10.66 -2.14
N ARG A 133 18.13 -11.07 -0.86
CA ARG A 133 17.08 -11.46 0.06
C ARG A 133 16.09 -10.30 0.30
N ASP A 134 16.62 -9.11 0.60
CA ASP A 134 15.79 -7.96 0.94
C ASP A 134 15.04 -7.42 -0.29
N LYS A 135 15.66 -7.50 -1.47
CA LYS A 135 14.98 -7.24 -2.75
C LYS A 135 13.84 -8.21 -3.01
N ALA A 136 14.00 -9.48 -2.65
CA ALA A 136 12.90 -10.46 -2.74
C ALA A 136 11.75 -10.11 -1.79
N ILE A 137 12.04 -9.63 -0.57
CA ILE A 137 11.03 -9.12 0.36
C ILE A 137 10.30 -7.91 -0.24
N ALA A 138 11.03 -6.95 -0.77
CA ALA A 138 10.44 -5.77 -1.42
C ALA A 138 9.55 -6.15 -2.60
N SER A 139 10.00 -7.11 -3.43
CA SER A 139 9.22 -7.63 -4.55
C SER A 139 7.93 -8.36 -4.10
N TYR A 140 8.01 -9.12 -3.00
CA TYR A 140 6.82 -9.74 -2.41
C TYR A 140 5.78 -8.69 -1.97
N ILE A 141 6.22 -7.64 -1.25
CA ILE A 141 5.34 -6.58 -0.78
C ILE A 141 4.71 -5.82 -1.94
N SER A 142 5.48 -5.49 -2.98
CA SER A 142 4.95 -4.79 -4.16
C SER A 142 3.98 -5.67 -4.94
N GLY A 143 4.25 -6.97 -5.08
CA GLY A 143 3.34 -7.93 -5.70
C GLY A 143 2.01 -8.05 -4.95
N GLU A 144 2.02 -8.02 -3.61
CA GLU A 144 0.78 -7.96 -2.81
C GLU A 144 -0.04 -6.71 -3.12
N SER A 145 0.61 -5.56 -3.32
CA SER A 145 -0.05 -4.29 -3.71
C SER A 145 -0.68 -4.38 -5.10
N GLU A 146 0.01 -5.01 -6.05
CA GLU A 146 -0.48 -5.22 -7.41
C GLU A 146 -1.67 -6.16 -7.48
N LEU A 147 -1.69 -7.22 -6.68
CA LEU A 147 -2.80 -8.19 -6.62
C LEU A 147 -3.98 -7.69 -5.78
N SER A 148 -3.80 -6.64 -4.99
CA SER A 148 -4.87 -6.12 -4.15
C SER A 148 -6.00 -5.49 -4.99
N ARG A 149 -7.23 -5.52 -4.45
CA ARG A 149 -8.43 -5.04 -5.15
C ARG A 149 -8.78 -5.82 -6.42
N SER A 150 -8.34 -7.05 -6.51
CA SER A 150 -8.71 -7.97 -7.57
C SER A 150 -9.97 -8.76 -7.23
N LEU A 151 -10.76 -9.05 -8.26
CA LEU A 151 -11.90 -9.96 -8.21
C LEU A 151 -11.45 -11.30 -8.81
N PHE A 152 -11.72 -12.38 -8.11
CA PHE A 152 -11.42 -13.73 -8.57
C PHE A 152 -12.52 -14.71 -8.18
N ALA A 153 -12.59 -15.81 -8.88
CA ALA A 153 -13.52 -16.91 -8.63
C ALA A 153 -12.77 -18.20 -8.26
N PRO A 154 -13.45 -19.18 -7.69
CA PRO A 154 -12.84 -20.48 -7.39
C PRO A 154 -12.14 -21.11 -8.58
N PRO A 155 -11.19 -22.04 -8.34
CA PRO A 155 -10.59 -22.84 -9.40
C PRO A 155 -11.64 -23.60 -10.23
N ASN A 156 -11.33 -23.81 -11.50
CA ASN A 156 -12.15 -24.60 -12.43
C ASN A 156 -13.53 -23.98 -12.75
N MET A 157 -13.66 -22.64 -12.66
CA MET A 157 -14.84 -21.99 -13.20
C MET A 157 -14.99 -22.30 -14.71
N PRO A 158 -16.19 -22.64 -15.21
CA PRO A 158 -16.42 -22.86 -16.64
C PRO A 158 -15.97 -21.64 -17.47
N ALA A 159 -15.26 -21.90 -18.57
CA ALA A 159 -14.59 -20.85 -19.35
C ALA A 159 -15.55 -19.83 -19.98
N ASP A 160 -16.74 -20.26 -20.35
CA ASP A 160 -17.81 -19.39 -20.88
C ASP A 160 -18.36 -18.45 -19.81
N ILE A 161 -18.55 -18.94 -18.57
CA ILE A 161 -18.96 -18.14 -17.43
C ILE A 161 -17.85 -17.13 -17.07
N ALA A 162 -16.58 -17.58 -16.97
CA ALA A 162 -15.46 -16.70 -16.71
C ALA A 162 -15.36 -15.56 -17.73
N ARG A 163 -15.51 -15.87 -19.01
CA ARG A 163 -15.49 -14.89 -20.10
C ARG A 163 -16.62 -13.86 -19.97
N THR A 164 -17.84 -14.35 -19.68
CA THR A 164 -19.00 -13.47 -19.50
C THR A 164 -18.79 -12.50 -18.33
N ILE A 165 -18.30 -12.99 -17.18
CA ILE A 165 -18.06 -12.15 -15.99
C ILE A 165 -16.93 -11.17 -16.24
N ARG A 166 -15.83 -11.58 -16.90
CA ARG A 166 -14.71 -10.70 -17.27
C ARG A 166 -15.19 -9.56 -18.19
N ALA A 167 -15.97 -9.88 -19.20
CA ALA A 167 -16.55 -8.87 -20.10
C ALA A 167 -17.44 -7.89 -19.34
N ALA A 168 -18.29 -8.38 -18.45
CA ALA A 168 -19.16 -7.53 -17.62
C ALA A 168 -18.33 -6.65 -16.66
N PHE A 169 -17.28 -7.21 -16.05
CA PHE A 169 -16.34 -6.48 -15.20
C PHE A 169 -15.68 -5.33 -15.96
N MET A 170 -15.04 -5.61 -17.10
CA MET A 170 -14.38 -4.57 -17.90
C MET A 170 -15.33 -3.49 -18.37
N LYS A 171 -16.55 -3.87 -18.81
CA LYS A 171 -17.61 -2.91 -19.17
C LYS A 171 -18.00 -2.02 -17.99
N ALA A 172 -18.08 -2.56 -16.78
CA ALA A 172 -18.32 -1.77 -15.57
C ALA A 172 -17.16 -0.80 -15.26
N MET A 173 -15.92 -1.17 -15.57
CA MET A 173 -14.75 -0.29 -15.41
C MET A 173 -14.73 0.87 -16.40
N GLU A 174 -15.44 0.76 -17.52
CA GLU A 174 -15.59 1.82 -18.53
C GLU A 174 -16.71 2.81 -18.19
N ASP A 175 -17.58 2.49 -17.24
CA ASP A 175 -18.71 3.36 -16.85
C ASP A 175 -18.22 4.68 -16.24
N GLU A 176 -18.61 5.78 -16.84
CA GLU A 176 -18.15 7.13 -16.46
C GLU A 176 -18.61 7.54 -15.06
N LYS A 177 -19.76 7.07 -14.59
CA LYS A 177 -20.24 7.35 -13.23
C LYS A 177 -19.41 6.58 -12.21
N PHE A 178 -19.08 5.34 -12.53
CA PHE A 178 -18.20 4.51 -11.71
C PHE A 178 -16.80 5.13 -11.61
N LYS A 179 -16.16 5.49 -12.73
CA LYS A 179 -14.86 6.16 -12.77
C LYS A 179 -14.85 7.42 -11.89
N LYS A 180 -15.81 8.31 -12.08
CA LYS A 180 -15.95 9.53 -11.27
C LYS A 180 -16.08 9.23 -9.78
N THR A 181 -16.78 8.15 -9.42
CA THR A 181 -16.94 7.74 -8.02
C THR A 181 -15.61 7.27 -7.45
N VAL A 182 -14.85 6.45 -8.18
CA VAL A 182 -13.54 5.93 -7.76
C VAL A 182 -12.54 7.08 -7.55
N VAL A 183 -12.49 8.02 -8.50
CA VAL A 183 -11.65 9.23 -8.41
C VAL A 183 -12.04 10.08 -7.20
N LYS A 184 -13.35 10.32 -6.99
CA LYS A 184 -13.84 11.06 -5.82
C LYS A 184 -13.48 10.40 -4.49
N MET A 185 -13.29 9.08 -4.48
CA MET A 185 -12.82 8.33 -3.32
C MET A 185 -11.29 8.38 -3.13
N GLY A 186 -10.56 9.17 -3.94
CA GLY A 186 -9.10 9.27 -3.88
C GLY A 186 -8.37 8.02 -4.38
N ARG A 187 -9.01 7.18 -5.19
CA ARG A 187 -8.45 5.94 -5.71
C ARG A 187 -7.79 6.15 -7.09
N GLU A 188 -6.78 6.99 -7.13
CA GLU A 188 -6.00 7.29 -8.34
C GLU A 188 -4.57 6.75 -8.23
N PRO A 189 -3.95 6.35 -9.37
CA PRO A 189 -4.55 6.22 -10.68
C PRO A 189 -5.53 5.04 -10.76
N PHE A 190 -6.68 5.26 -11.39
CA PHE A 190 -7.61 4.18 -11.70
C PHE A 190 -7.09 3.41 -12.92
N ASN A 191 -6.54 2.22 -12.68
CA ASN A 191 -5.85 1.40 -13.68
C ASN A 191 -6.38 -0.04 -13.69
N PRO A 192 -7.63 -0.25 -14.12
CA PRO A 192 -8.21 -1.59 -14.17
C PRO A 192 -7.45 -2.49 -15.13
N LEU A 193 -7.36 -3.78 -14.78
CA LEU A 193 -6.79 -4.81 -15.63
C LEU A 193 -7.78 -5.96 -15.84
N PRO A 194 -7.84 -6.55 -17.04
CA PRO A 194 -8.58 -7.79 -17.25
C PRO A 194 -7.90 -8.96 -16.52
N GLY A 195 -8.67 -10.00 -16.20
CA GLY A 195 -8.19 -11.10 -15.38
C GLY A 195 -7.08 -11.95 -16.01
N GLU A 196 -6.88 -11.84 -17.33
CA GLU A 196 -5.79 -12.48 -18.04
C GLU A 196 -4.45 -11.79 -17.83
N GLU A 197 -4.46 -10.54 -17.39
CA GLU A 197 -3.27 -9.71 -17.16
C GLU A 197 -2.93 -9.56 -15.67
N VAL A 198 -3.79 -10.06 -14.79
CA VAL A 198 -3.58 -10.10 -13.34
C VAL A 198 -2.76 -11.33 -12.96
#